data_281edf1d87500f7d7999508ead1a18cb
#
_entry.id   281edf1d87500f7d7999508ead1a18cb
#
_cell.length_a   1.000
_cell.length_b   1.000
_cell.length_c   1.000
_cell.angle_alpha   90.00
_cell.angle_beta   90.00
_cell.angle_gamma   90.00
#
_symmetry.space_group_name_H-M   'P 1'
#
loop_
_entity.id
_entity.type
_entity.pdbx_description
1 polymer ?
#
loop_
_entity_poly.entity_id
_entity_poly.type
_entity_poly.pdbx_seq_one_letter_code
_entity_poly.pdbx_strand_id
1 'polypeptide(L)'
;MSKILSIGAGVMGTAITVPAVSNGHEAKLVGTNFDEDIINSINKNSSHPKLGIKLTNTSAIRFNEMSQEDINESEVIVVGISSSGVDWFIDFIKNFNVTNKHFLIVTKGLYINCL
;
A
#
# COMPACT_ATOMS: atom_id res chain seq x y z
N MET A 1 -2.34 -18.36 -4.81
CA MET A 1 -2.64 -16.94 -4.95
C MET A 1 -2.29 -16.23 -3.65
N SER A 2 -1.50 -15.19 -3.72
CA SER A 2 -1.09 -14.43 -2.54
C SER A 2 -1.79 -13.09 -2.51
N LYS A 3 -1.92 -12.53 -1.32
CA LYS A 3 -2.42 -11.17 -1.13
C LYS A 3 -1.26 -10.25 -0.82
N ILE A 4 -1.28 -9.08 -1.44
CA ILE A 4 -0.28 -8.04 -1.26
C ILE A 4 -0.97 -6.82 -0.68
N LEU A 5 -0.43 -6.32 0.42
CA LEU A 5 -0.92 -5.11 1.07
C LEU A 5 0.08 -4.00 0.77
N SER A 6 -0.35 -2.96 0.08
CA SER A 6 0.52 -1.83 -0.23
C SER A 6 0.11 -0.63 0.61
N ILE A 7 0.98 -0.21 1.51
CA ILE A 7 0.74 0.96 2.36
C ILE A 7 1.31 2.18 1.66
N GLY A 8 0.42 3.08 1.28
CA GLY A 8 0.70 4.20 0.41
C GLY A 8 0.12 3.95 -0.98
N ALA A 9 -0.86 4.76 -1.38
CA ALA A 9 -1.54 4.61 -2.66
C ALA A 9 -0.98 5.56 -3.73
N GLY A 10 0.25 6.01 -3.56
CA GLY A 10 0.92 6.83 -4.56
C GLY A 10 1.30 6.03 -5.81
N VAL A 11 1.96 6.68 -6.75
CA VAL A 11 2.29 6.07 -8.04
C VAL A 11 3.15 4.81 -7.86
N MET A 12 4.22 4.89 -7.06
CA MET A 12 5.12 3.75 -6.87
C MET A 12 4.46 2.63 -6.10
N GLY A 13 3.76 2.94 -5.01
CA GLY A 13 3.09 1.92 -4.20
C GLY A 13 2.01 1.18 -4.97
N THR A 14 1.37 1.85 -5.92
CA THR A 14 0.36 1.23 -6.78
C THR A 14 1.00 0.49 -7.95
N ALA A 15 1.96 1.09 -8.61
CA ALA A 15 2.59 0.50 -9.79
C ALA A 15 3.26 -0.84 -9.51
N ILE A 16 3.86 -1.00 -8.33
CA ILE A 16 4.54 -2.24 -7.96
C ILE A 16 3.56 -3.42 -7.82
N THR A 17 2.29 -3.15 -7.58
CA THR A 17 1.28 -4.20 -7.46
C THR A 17 0.79 -4.71 -8.81
N VAL A 18 0.97 -3.95 -9.89
CA VAL A 18 0.43 -4.30 -11.20
C VAL A 18 1.01 -5.62 -11.73
N PRO A 19 2.33 -5.84 -11.74
CA PRO A 19 2.86 -7.13 -12.19
C PRO A 19 2.39 -8.30 -11.33
N ALA A 20 2.26 -8.09 -10.02
CA ALA A 20 1.79 -9.13 -9.11
C ALA A 20 0.36 -9.54 -9.44
N VAL A 21 -0.52 -8.57 -9.65
CA VAL A 21 -1.91 -8.83 -10.02
C VAL A 21 -1.99 -9.54 -11.38
N SER A 22 -1.14 -9.16 -12.33
CA SER A 22 -1.06 -9.81 -13.63
C SER A 22 -0.67 -11.29 -13.51
N ASN A 23 0.00 -11.67 -12.43
CA ASN A 23 0.39 -13.05 -12.16
C ASN A 23 -0.59 -13.77 -11.23
N GLY A 24 -1.78 -13.25 -11.05
CA GLY A 24 -2.85 -13.92 -10.34
C GLY A 24 -2.97 -13.60 -8.85
N HIS A 25 -2.23 -12.61 -8.37
CA HIS A 25 -2.31 -12.19 -6.96
C HIS A 25 -3.37 -11.10 -6.77
N GLU A 26 -3.77 -10.89 -5.54
CA GLU A 26 -4.67 -9.79 -5.18
C GLU A 26 -3.88 -8.68 -4.50
N ALA A 27 -4.29 -7.44 -4.72
CA ALA A 27 -3.67 -6.28 -4.08
C ALA A 27 -4.72 -5.47 -3.32
N LYS A 28 -4.34 -5.00 -2.14
CA LYS A 28 -5.12 -4.03 -1.37
C LYS A 28 -4.24 -2.83 -1.11
N LEU A 29 -4.70 -1.67 -1.53
CA LEU A 29 -3.98 -0.42 -1.34
C LEU A 29 -4.51 0.28 -0.09
N VAL A 30 -3.59 0.73 0.75
CA VAL A 30 -3.93 1.48 1.96
C VAL A 30 -3.47 2.91 1.75
N GLY A 31 -4.41 3.83 1.59
CA GLY A 31 -4.11 5.22 1.37
C GLY A 31 -3.89 5.98 2.65
N THR A 32 -2.95 6.92 2.62
CA THR A 32 -2.75 7.88 3.70
C THR A 32 -3.79 9.00 3.59
N ASN A 33 -3.75 9.95 4.51
CA ASN A 33 -4.65 11.10 4.46
C ASN A 33 -4.41 12.00 3.23
N PHE A 34 -3.30 11.83 2.52
CA PHE A 34 -3.02 12.55 1.28
C PHE A 34 -3.54 11.83 0.04
N ASP A 35 -4.03 10.60 0.18
CA ASP A 35 -4.42 9.74 -0.93
C ASP A 35 -5.93 9.62 -1.11
N GLU A 36 -6.72 10.50 -0.50
CA GLU A 36 -8.18 10.40 -0.48
C GLU A 36 -8.78 10.34 -1.89
N ASP A 37 -8.32 11.21 -2.78
CA ASP A 37 -8.81 11.25 -4.16
C ASP A 37 -8.44 9.97 -4.92
N ILE A 38 -7.27 9.43 -4.63
CA ILE A 38 -6.79 8.21 -5.26
C ILE A 38 -7.66 7.02 -4.83
N ILE A 39 -7.93 6.92 -3.53
CA ILE A 39 -8.77 5.85 -2.99
C ILE A 39 -10.16 5.90 -3.60
N ASN A 40 -10.76 7.08 -3.66
CA ASN A 40 -12.08 7.26 -4.25
C ASN A 40 -12.10 6.87 -5.73
N SER A 41 -11.07 7.24 -6.48
CA SER A 41 -10.96 6.90 -7.90
C SER A 41 -10.84 5.40 -8.11
N ILE A 42 -10.04 4.72 -7.31
CA ILE A 42 -9.85 3.27 -7.42
C ILE A 42 -11.15 2.54 -7.11
N ASN A 43 -11.83 2.92 -6.03
CA ASN A 43 -13.06 2.25 -5.61
C ASN A 43 -14.22 2.53 -6.57
N LYS A 44 -14.26 3.70 -7.20
CA LYS A 44 -15.33 4.09 -8.09
C LYS A 44 -15.12 3.64 -9.53
N ASN A 45 -13.89 3.80 -10.03
CA ASN A 45 -13.57 3.64 -11.45
C ASN A 45 -12.58 2.51 -11.73
N SER A 46 -12.06 1.85 -10.70
CA SER A 46 -11.00 0.84 -10.81
C SER A 46 -9.75 1.38 -11.50
N SER A 47 -9.45 2.66 -11.34
CA SER A 47 -8.28 3.25 -11.98
C SER A 47 -7.58 4.24 -11.05
N HIS A 48 -6.25 4.28 -11.17
CA HIS A 48 -5.43 5.24 -10.45
C HIS A 48 -5.33 6.51 -11.29
N PRO A 49 -5.66 7.70 -10.73
CA PRO A 49 -5.74 8.91 -11.54
C PRO A 49 -4.42 9.33 -12.17
N LYS A 50 -3.28 9.02 -11.52
CA LYS A 50 -1.97 9.41 -12.05
C LYS A 50 -1.38 8.38 -13.00
N LEU A 51 -1.70 7.11 -12.82
CA LEU A 51 -1.21 6.05 -13.69
C LEU A 51 -2.01 5.93 -14.98
N GLY A 52 -3.29 6.32 -14.94
CA GLY A 52 -4.16 6.28 -16.11
C GLY A 52 -4.46 4.87 -16.61
N ILE A 53 -4.26 3.85 -15.80
CA ILE A 53 -4.52 2.47 -16.16
C ILE A 53 -5.60 1.88 -15.25
N LYS A 54 -6.30 0.88 -15.77
CA LYS A 54 -7.30 0.17 -15.00
C LYS A 54 -6.63 -0.87 -14.11
N LEU A 55 -7.04 -0.90 -12.85
CA LEU A 55 -6.52 -1.85 -11.85
C LEU A 55 -7.53 -2.98 -11.66
N THR A 56 -7.08 -4.22 -11.87
CA THR A 56 -7.90 -5.42 -11.66
C THR A 56 -7.45 -6.10 -10.35
N ASN A 57 -8.36 -6.85 -9.73
CA ASN A 57 -8.08 -7.55 -8.47
C ASN A 57 -7.41 -6.64 -7.42
N THR A 58 -7.78 -5.36 -7.42
CA THR A 58 -7.19 -4.36 -6.56
C THR A 58 -8.32 -3.59 -5.87
N SER A 59 -8.24 -3.52 -4.56
CA SER A 59 -9.14 -2.71 -3.73
C SER A 59 -8.34 -1.66 -3.00
N ALA A 60 -9.01 -0.64 -2.49
CA ALA A 60 -8.36 0.44 -1.77
C ALA A 60 -9.15 0.78 -0.53
N ILE A 61 -8.45 0.97 0.57
CA ILE A 61 -9.04 1.42 1.84
C ILE A 61 -8.22 2.58 2.39
N ARG A 62 -8.80 3.31 3.32
CA ARG A 62 -8.08 4.34 4.07
C ARG A 62 -7.28 3.68 5.17
N PHE A 63 -6.20 4.37 5.61
CA PHE A 63 -5.32 3.82 6.64
C PHE A 63 -6.07 3.52 7.96
N ASN A 64 -7.07 4.33 8.30
CA ASN A 64 -7.86 4.14 9.51
C ASN A 64 -8.88 2.99 9.41
N GLU A 65 -9.05 2.44 8.22
CA GLU A 65 -9.90 1.27 7.98
C GLU A 65 -9.12 -0.04 7.97
N MET A 66 -7.77 0.02 7.99
CA MET A 66 -6.93 -1.17 7.99
C MET A 66 -7.01 -1.89 9.34
N SER A 67 -7.18 -3.20 9.29
CA SER A 67 -7.29 -4.04 10.49
C SER A 67 -6.13 -5.03 10.55
N GLN A 68 -5.97 -5.68 11.71
CA GLN A 68 -5.00 -6.75 11.87
C GLN A 68 -5.25 -7.90 10.88
N GLU A 69 -6.51 -8.13 10.52
CA GLU A 69 -6.85 -9.16 9.56
C GLU A 69 -6.27 -8.87 8.18
N ASP A 70 -6.25 -7.61 7.77
CA ASP A 70 -5.62 -7.23 6.50
C ASP A 70 -4.14 -7.60 6.49
N ILE A 71 -3.46 -7.42 7.61
CA ILE A 71 -2.06 -7.84 7.78
C ILE A 71 -1.96 -9.37 7.72
N ASN A 72 -2.82 -10.06 8.46
CA ASN A 72 -2.76 -11.52 8.58
C ASN A 72 -2.98 -12.22 7.23
N GLU A 73 -3.84 -11.68 6.39
CA GLU A 73 -4.16 -12.25 5.07
C GLU A 73 -3.07 -11.99 4.04
N SER A 74 -2.16 -11.07 4.30
CA SER A 74 -1.16 -10.64 3.32
C SER A 74 0.15 -11.37 3.55
N GLU A 75 0.81 -11.79 2.47
CA GLU A 75 2.15 -12.37 2.54
C GLU A 75 3.22 -11.29 2.44
N VAL A 76 2.98 -10.29 1.61
CA VAL A 76 3.93 -9.21 1.37
C VAL A 76 3.29 -7.88 1.70
N ILE A 77 4.02 -7.04 2.41
CA ILE A 77 3.61 -5.67 2.71
C ILE A 77 4.54 -4.74 1.95
N VAL A 78 3.98 -3.98 1.03
CA VAL A 78 4.72 -2.98 0.28
C VAL A 78 4.61 -1.65 1.01
N VAL A 79 5.73 -0.96 1.19
CA VAL A 79 5.77 0.36 1.82
C VAL A 79 6.13 1.36 0.74
N GLY A 80 5.11 2.07 0.23
CA GLY A 80 5.27 3.02 -0.85
C GLY A 80 4.90 4.44 -0.43
N ILE A 81 5.50 4.91 0.65
CA ILE A 81 5.29 6.26 1.17
C ILE A 81 6.52 7.12 0.88
N SER A 82 6.34 8.44 0.94
CA SER A 82 7.49 9.36 0.77
C SER A 82 8.39 9.31 2.01
N SER A 83 9.65 9.73 1.87
CA SER A 83 10.58 9.77 2.99
C SER A 83 10.05 10.65 4.14
N SER A 84 9.31 11.70 3.83
CA SER A 84 8.69 12.54 4.85
C SER A 84 7.55 11.85 5.60
N GLY A 85 7.01 10.78 5.06
CA GLY A 85 5.94 10.00 5.69
C GLY A 85 6.43 8.83 6.54
N VAL A 86 7.74 8.61 6.63
CA VAL A 86 8.28 7.44 7.33
C VAL A 86 7.95 7.45 8.83
N ASP A 87 8.02 8.62 9.47
CA ASP A 87 7.66 8.73 10.89
C ASP A 87 6.21 8.34 11.13
N TRP A 88 5.31 8.81 10.27
CA TRP A 88 3.90 8.44 10.33
C TRP A 88 3.73 6.92 10.16
N PHE A 89 4.43 6.33 9.20
CA PHE A 89 4.34 4.90 8.94
C PHE A 89 4.81 4.08 10.14
N ILE A 90 5.92 4.47 10.75
CA ILE A 90 6.46 3.76 11.91
C ILE A 90 5.43 3.75 13.05
N ASP A 91 4.83 4.90 13.33
CA ASP A 91 3.83 5.00 14.38
C ASP A 91 2.57 4.22 14.04
N PHE A 92 2.18 4.21 12.77
CA PHE A 92 1.01 3.48 12.30
C PHE A 92 1.21 1.97 12.41
N ILE A 93 2.33 1.44 11.93
CA ILE A 93 2.56 0.00 11.85
C ILE A 93 2.77 -0.63 13.24
N LYS A 94 3.17 0.17 14.23
CA LYS A 94 3.34 -0.31 15.61
C LYS A 94 2.04 -0.85 16.21
N ASN A 95 0.91 -0.44 15.69
CA ASN A 95 -0.40 -0.89 16.18
C ASN A 95 -0.76 -2.30 15.72
N PHE A 96 0.08 -2.93 14.90
CA PHE A 96 -0.21 -4.22 14.29
C PHE A 96 0.90 -5.22 14.54
N ASN A 97 0.53 -6.50 14.57
CA ASN A 97 1.49 -7.58 14.60
C ASN A 97 1.87 -7.96 13.17
N VAL A 98 3.13 -7.77 12.82
CA VAL A 98 3.66 -8.05 11.47
C VAL A 98 4.66 -9.19 11.47
N THR A 99 4.59 -10.07 12.44
CA THR A 99 5.48 -11.22 12.56
C THR A 99 5.35 -12.12 11.32
N ASN A 100 6.48 -12.57 10.79
CA ASN A 100 6.57 -13.45 9.63
C ASN A 100 6.10 -12.83 8.32
N LYS A 101 6.06 -11.50 8.23
CA LYS A 101 5.72 -10.81 7.00
C LYS A 101 6.96 -10.35 6.25
N HIS A 102 6.87 -10.37 4.93
CA HIS A 102 7.91 -9.82 4.06
C HIS A 102 7.57 -8.38 3.72
N PHE A 103 8.54 -7.50 3.86
CA PHE A 103 8.39 -6.09 3.54
C PHE A 103 9.16 -5.75 2.29
N LEU A 104 8.51 -5.06 1.35
CA LEU A 104 9.15 -4.50 0.17
C LEU A 104 9.03 -2.98 0.27
N ILE A 105 10.16 -2.31 0.45
CA ILE A 105 10.19 -0.87 0.63
C ILE A 105 10.55 -0.21 -0.69
N VAL A 106 9.65 0.62 -1.20
CA VAL A 106 9.85 1.36 -2.44
C VAL A 106 9.88 2.87 -2.20
N THR A 107 10.16 3.25 -0.97
CA THR A 107 10.29 4.65 -0.57
C THR A 107 11.60 5.23 -1.10
N LYS A 108 11.52 6.40 -1.71
CA LYS A 108 12.70 7.11 -2.20
C LYS A 108 13.24 8.05 -1.12
N GLY A 109 14.55 8.22 -1.13
CA GLY A 109 15.23 9.18 -0.28
C GLY A 109 15.88 8.56 0.94
N LEU A 110 16.61 9.38 1.66
CA LEU A 110 17.33 8.99 2.85
C LEU A 110 16.57 9.44 4.09
N TYR A 111 16.40 8.53 5.04
CA TYR A 111 15.78 8.85 6.32
C TYR A 111 16.84 8.78 7.42
N ILE A 112 17.39 9.94 7.77
CA ILE A 112 18.54 10.06 8.65
C ILE A 112 18.23 9.59 10.08
N ASN A 113 17.04 9.85 10.57
CA ASN A 113 16.66 9.53 11.95
C ASN A 113 16.49 8.01 12.20
N CYS A 114 16.54 7.21 11.18
CA CYS A 114 16.54 5.75 11.32
C CYS A 114 17.90 5.19 11.72
N LEU A 115 18.91 6.02 11.64
CA LEU A 115 20.27 5.62 11.97
C LEU A 115 20.54 5.78 13.44
#